data_87a2cad93d1b595ac6c36dc17c7a0706
#
_entry.id   87a2cad93d1b595ac6c36dc17c7a0706
#
_cell.length_a   1.000
_cell.length_b   1.000
_cell.length_c   1.000
_cell.angle_alpha   90.00
_cell.angle_beta   90.00
_cell.angle_gamma   90.00
#
_symmetry.space_group_name_H-M   'P 1'
#
loop_
_entity.id
_entity.type
_entity.pdbx_description
1 polymer ?
#
loop_
_entity_poly.entity_id
_entity_poly.type
_entity_poly.pdbx_seq_one_letter_code
_entity_poly.pdbx_strand_id
1 'polypeptide(L)' 'MKKPNHVVSAIVSLALLLAAGSLASAQPSPQEQMACRSDAGKFCAEHIGKPPQMNACLRENKSKLSDACRKVVESHGG' A
#
# COMPACT_ATOMS: atom_id res chain seq x y z
N MET A 1 11.86 -44.85 3.57
CA MET A 1 12.86 -44.18 2.76
C MET A 1 12.30 -43.09 1.86
N LYS A 2 11.06 -43.16 1.49
CA LYS A 2 10.44 -42.20 0.58
C LYS A 2 9.76 -41.07 1.29
N LYS A 3 9.59 -41.17 2.57
CA LYS A 3 8.81 -40.23 3.36
C LYS A 3 9.38 -38.84 3.47
N PRO A 4 10.69 -38.63 3.51
CA PRO A 4 11.23 -37.28 3.64
C PRO A 4 10.87 -36.36 2.50
N ASN A 5 10.64 -36.91 1.32
CA ASN A 5 10.36 -36.08 0.14
C ASN A 5 9.03 -35.33 0.25
N HIS A 6 8.05 -35.95 0.89
CA HIS A 6 6.72 -35.33 1.02
C HIS A 6 6.75 -34.11 1.95
N VAL A 7 7.58 -34.20 2.99
CA VAL A 7 7.69 -33.10 3.95
C VAL A 7 8.28 -31.85 3.31
N VAL A 8 9.27 -32.03 2.46
CA VAL A 8 9.93 -30.91 1.78
C VAL A 8 8.94 -30.17 0.88
N SER A 9 8.10 -30.89 0.17
CA SER A 9 7.11 -30.27 -0.71
C SER A 9 6.12 -29.40 0.04
N ALA A 10 5.70 -29.84 1.22
CA ALA A 10 4.76 -29.07 2.03
C ALA A 10 5.37 -27.76 2.49
N ILE A 11 6.63 -27.74 2.83
CA ILE A 11 7.32 -26.53 3.29
C ILE A 11 7.39 -25.50 2.17
N VAL A 12 7.70 -25.92 0.97
CA VAL A 12 7.78 -25.02 -0.18
C VAL A 12 6.44 -24.35 -0.46
N SER A 13 5.35 -25.09 -0.38
CA SER A 13 4.01 -24.54 -0.60
C SER A 13 3.69 -23.44 0.41
N LEU A 14 4.05 -23.62 1.65
CA LEU A 14 3.80 -22.63 2.69
C LEU A 14 4.55 -21.33 2.43
N ALA A 15 5.77 -21.41 1.97
CA ALA A 15 6.57 -20.23 1.67
C ALA A 15 5.93 -19.37 0.58
N LEU A 16 5.36 -19.99 -0.42
CA LEU A 16 4.68 -19.27 -1.51
C LEU A 16 3.46 -18.50 -1.02
N LEU A 17 2.72 -19.06 -0.09
CA LEU A 17 1.55 -18.38 0.49
C LEU A 17 1.96 -17.13 1.26
N LEU A 18 3.04 -17.17 2.00
CA LEU A 18 3.53 -16.01 2.74
C LEU A 18 3.94 -14.88 1.81
N ALA A 19 4.56 -15.20 0.69
CA ALA A 19 4.94 -14.18 -0.29
C ALA A 19 3.73 -13.46 -0.86
N ALA A 20 2.66 -14.19 -1.17
CA ALA A 20 1.43 -13.59 -1.68
C ALA A 20 0.81 -12.64 -0.65
N GLY A 21 0.84 -13.01 0.63
CA GLY A 21 0.31 -12.16 1.70
C GLY A 21 1.06 -10.83 1.82
N SER A 22 2.38 -10.85 1.64
CA SER A 22 3.18 -9.63 1.71
C SER A 22 2.81 -8.61 0.63
N LEU A 23 2.49 -9.06 -0.56
CA LEU A 23 2.09 -8.17 -1.65
C LEU A 23 0.78 -7.44 -1.36
N ALA A 24 -0.15 -8.10 -0.67
CA ALA A 24 -1.44 -7.53 -0.37
C ALA A 24 -1.35 -6.34 0.60
N SER A 25 -0.29 -6.24 1.42
CA SER A 25 -0.14 -5.16 2.40
C SER A 25 0.41 -3.86 1.82
N ALA A 26 0.68 -3.80 0.52
CA ALA A 26 1.25 -2.61 -0.11
C ALA A 26 0.22 -1.50 -0.35
N GLN A 27 -1.07 -1.79 -0.27
CA GLN A 27 -2.12 -0.81 -0.53
C GLN A 27 -2.48 -0.04 0.74
N PRO A 28 -2.85 1.26 0.61
CA PRO A 28 -3.26 2.04 1.78
C PRO A 28 -4.55 1.49 2.37
N SER A 29 -4.68 1.62 3.70
CA SER A 29 -5.87 1.18 4.42
C SER A 29 -7.06 2.11 4.14
N PRO A 30 -8.29 1.67 4.40
CA PRO A 30 -9.45 2.57 4.28
C PRO A 30 -9.32 3.83 5.13
N GLN A 31 -8.76 3.73 6.33
CA GLN A 31 -8.54 4.89 7.18
C GLN A 31 -7.59 5.90 6.55
N GLU A 32 -6.53 5.41 5.92
CA GLU A 32 -5.58 6.26 5.23
C GLU A 32 -6.21 6.95 4.03
N GLN A 33 -7.02 6.23 3.28
CA GLN A 33 -7.74 6.83 2.16
C GLN A 33 -8.69 7.92 2.62
N MET A 34 -9.39 7.72 3.73
CA MET A 34 -10.29 8.73 4.28
C MET A 34 -9.52 9.96 4.74
N ALA A 35 -8.35 9.79 5.34
CA ALA A 35 -7.53 10.91 5.79
C ALA A 35 -7.12 11.83 4.65
N CYS A 36 -6.92 11.30 3.46
CA CYS A 36 -6.49 12.08 2.29
C CYS A 36 -7.61 12.44 1.31
N ARG A 37 -8.83 12.00 1.56
CA ARG A 37 -9.92 12.18 0.58
C ARG A 37 -10.15 13.65 0.19
N SER A 38 -10.23 14.52 1.19
CA SER A 38 -10.46 15.94 0.93
C SER A 38 -9.32 16.58 0.16
N ASP A 39 -8.09 16.29 0.58
CA ASP A 39 -6.90 16.84 -0.07
C ASP A 39 -6.73 16.29 -1.49
N ALA A 40 -7.04 15.02 -1.69
CA ALA A 40 -7.00 14.42 -3.01
C ALA A 40 -7.95 15.14 -3.98
N GLY A 41 -9.15 15.46 -3.52
CA GLY A 41 -10.11 16.19 -4.34
C GLY A 41 -9.70 17.64 -4.60
N LYS A 42 -8.99 18.27 -3.66
CA LYS A 42 -8.55 19.66 -3.80
C LYS A 42 -7.32 19.82 -4.70
N PHE A 43 -6.33 18.96 -4.52
CA PHE A 43 -5.03 19.15 -5.15
C PHE A 43 -4.71 18.15 -6.24
N CYS A 44 -5.38 17.01 -6.24
CA CYS A 44 -5.04 15.88 -7.09
C CYS A 44 -6.28 15.24 -7.76
N ALA A 45 -7.30 16.04 -8.04
CA ALA A 45 -8.56 15.54 -8.58
C ALA A 45 -8.41 14.73 -9.86
N GLU A 46 -7.44 15.08 -10.69
CA GLU A 46 -7.20 14.42 -11.99
C GLU A 46 -6.69 12.99 -11.82
N HIS A 47 -6.22 12.65 -10.64
CA HIS A 47 -5.58 11.37 -10.39
C HIS A 47 -6.43 10.42 -9.53
N ILE A 48 -7.67 10.78 -9.28
CA ILE A 48 -8.60 9.92 -8.53
C ILE A 48 -8.79 8.61 -9.29
N GLY A 49 -8.62 7.48 -8.58
CA GLY A 49 -8.69 6.17 -9.20
C GLY A 49 -7.40 5.69 -9.84
N LYS A 50 -6.33 6.48 -9.75
CA LYS A 50 -5.02 6.14 -10.30
C LYS A 50 -3.96 6.18 -9.18
N PRO A 51 -3.83 5.11 -8.38
CA PRO A 51 -3.00 5.14 -7.17
C PRO A 51 -1.55 5.61 -7.35
N PRO A 52 -0.80 5.17 -8.34
CA PRO A 52 0.58 5.66 -8.49
C PRO A 52 0.66 7.16 -8.74
N GLN A 53 -0.20 7.69 -9.60
CA GLN A 53 -0.24 9.11 -9.93
C GLN A 53 -0.77 9.93 -8.75
N MET A 54 -1.77 9.42 -8.05
CA MET A 54 -2.31 10.08 -6.87
C MET A 54 -1.24 10.21 -5.79
N ASN A 55 -0.51 9.14 -5.52
CA ASN A 55 0.54 9.16 -4.51
C ASN A 55 1.64 10.17 -4.85
N ALA A 56 2.04 10.24 -6.11
CA ALA A 56 3.03 11.20 -6.55
C ALA A 56 2.52 12.64 -6.38
N CYS A 57 1.28 12.89 -6.75
CA CYS A 57 0.66 14.21 -6.62
C CYS A 57 0.57 14.64 -5.17
N LEU A 58 0.17 13.76 -4.27
CA LEU A 58 0.09 14.09 -2.84
C LEU A 58 1.48 14.39 -2.28
N ARG A 59 2.50 13.65 -2.67
CA ARG A 59 3.87 13.95 -2.23
C ARG A 59 4.33 15.33 -2.71
N GLU A 60 4.02 15.70 -3.93
CA GLU A 60 4.37 17.00 -4.46
C GLU A 60 3.66 18.14 -3.72
N ASN A 61 2.47 17.88 -3.21
CA ASN A 61 1.68 18.87 -2.49
C ASN A 61 1.75 18.71 -0.97
N LYS A 62 2.73 18.00 -0.48
CA LYS A 62 2.84 17.61 0.93
C LYS A 62 2.66 18.77 1.90
N SER A 63 3.24 19.92 1.63
CA SER A 63 3.16 21.10 2.49
C SER A 63 1.75 21.70 2.56
N LYS A 64 0.89 21.37 1.62
CA LYS A 64 -0.47 21.90 1.55
C LYS A 64 -1.51 20.93 2.15
N LEU A 65 -1.10 19.71 2.46
CA LEU A 65 -2.00 18.69 2.95
C LEU A 65 -2.40 18.94 4.40
N SER A 66 -3.56 18.43 4.80
CA SER A 66 -3.94 18.36 6.21
C SER A 66 -2.92 17.52 6.97
N ASP A 67 -2.83 17.74 8.29
CA ASP A 67 -1.90 16.97 9.11
C ASP A 67 -2.14 15.47 9.00
N ALA A 68 -3.40 15.05 8.97
CA ALA A 68 -3.74 13.64 8.88
C ALA A 68 -3.26 13.04 7.56
N CYS A 69 -3.51 13.72 6.46
CA CYS A 69 -3.07 13.24 5.14
C CYS A 69 -1.55 13.27 5.01
N ARG A 70 -0.92 14.32 5.51
CA ARG A 70 0.55 14.43 5.48
C ARG A 70 1.21 13.26 6.19
N LYS A 71 0.68 12.86 7.36
CA LYS A 71 1.20 11.71 8.09
C LYS A 71 1.08 10.42 7.28
N VAL A 72 -0.02 10.26 6.55
CA VAL A 72 -0.19 9.11 5.67
C VAL A 72 0.89 9.09 4.59
N VAL A 73 1.11 10.22 3.93
CA VAL A 73 2.13 10.33 2.89
C VAL A 73 3.51 10.01 3.46
N GLU A 74 3.83 10.55 4.63
CA GLU A 74 5.12 10.30 5.27
C GLU A 74 5.30 8.84 5.66
N SER A 75 4.24 8.17 6.09
CA SER A 75 4.31 6.76 6.47
C SER A 75 4.57 5.84 5.29
N HIS A 76 4.31 6.31 4.07
CA HIS A 76 4.57 5.57 2.84
C HIS A 76 5.83 6.04 2.12
N GLY A 77 6.73 6.70 2.81
CA GLY A 77 8.02 7.09 2.27
C GLY A 77 8.04 8.43 1.55
N GLY A 78 6.97 9.21 1.71
CA GLY A 78 6.90 10.56 1.11
C GLY A 78 7.26 11.68 2.11
#